data_a609b5963fa3a176e8a92615500d982b
#
_entry.id   a609b5963fa3a176e8a92615500d982b
#
_cell.length_a   1.000
_cell.length_b   1.000
_cell.length_c   1.000
_cell.angle_alpha   90.00
_cell.angle_beta   90.00
_cell.angle_gamma   90.00
#
_symmetry.space_group_name_H-M   'P 1'
#
loop_
_entity.id
_entity.type
_entity.pdbx_description
1 polymer ?
#
loop_
_entity_poly.entity_id
_entity_poly.type
_entity_poly.pdbx_seq_one_letter_code
_entity_poly.pdbx_strand_id
1 'polypeptide(L)'
;MLGLVLTMSNVMAGSGDKVTEKAREAVSNAAPDDWETLAKAAEMCIKKKVNLTEAKEWLDNSLSIKESALGLEVAGDYYMLNKLYDQAINNYVKSMLLTKEKDFYADTEDLQSKIDKAKKLNEA
;
A
#
# COMPACT_ATOMS: atom_id res chain seq x y z
N MET A 1 34.34 -25.79 14.55
CA MET A 1 33.73 -25.50 14.31
C MET A 1 32.58 -25.25 14.23
N LEU A 2 31.85 -24.86 14.23
CA LEU A 2 30.79 -24.59 14.28
C LEU A 2 29.87 -24.52 13.54
N GLY A 3 29.20 -24.88 13.43
CA GLY A 3 28.25 -25.03 12.69
C GLY A 3 27.24 -24.16 12.95
N LEU A 4 26.82 -23.42 12.24
CA LEU A 4 25.96 -22.69 12.39
C LEU A 4 24.81 -23.18 12.01
N VAL A 5 23.98 -23.36 12.71
CA VAL A 5 22.88 -23.74 12.39
C VAL A 5 21.99 -22.80 12.17
N LEU A 6 21.62 -22.55 11.18
CA LEU A 6 20.70 -21.81 10.86
C LEU A 6 19.59 -22.40 10.97
N THR A 7 18.91 -22.33 11.85
CA THR A 7 17.72 -22.75 11.97
C THR A 7 16.90 -21.86 11.31
N MET A 8 16.61 -22.05 10.23
CA MET A 8 15.72 -21.43 9.66
C MET A 8 14.52 -21.73 10.15
N SER A 9 13.98 -21.00 10.74
CA SER A 9 12.80 -21.22 11.30
C SER A 9 11.92 -21.23 10.19
N ASN A 10 11.32 -22.20 9.96
CA ASN A 10 10.51 -22.32 9.08
C ASN A 10 9.41 -21.71 9.23
N VAL A 11 9.25 -20.74 8.99
CA VAL A 11 8.23 -20.05 9.01
C VAL A 11 7.41 -20.57 8.03
N MET A 12 6.21 -20.75 8.33
CA MET A 12 5.41 -21.22 7.55
C MET A 12 5.29 -20.51 6.37
N ALA A 13 5.45 -21.00 5.30
CA ALA A 13 5.29 -20.41 4.14
C ALA A 13 3.86 -20.21 3.92
N GLY A 14 3.29 -19.35 4.50
CA GLY A 14 1.92 -19.07 4.23
C GLY A 14 1.79 -18.12 3.06
N SER A 15 0.59 -17.79 2.67
CA SER A 15 0.36 -16.88 1.56
C SER A 15 0.97 -15.51 1.82
N GLY A 16 1.08 -15.11 3.10
CA GLY A 16 1.71 -13.85 3.45
C GLY A 16 3.18 -13.79 3.07
N ASP A 17 3.90 -14.90 3.28
CA ASP A 17 5.31 -14.95 2.94
C ASP A 17 5.50 -14.89 1.43
N LYS A 18 4.63 -15.54 0.68
CA LYS A 18 4.72 -15.52 -0.77
C LYS A 18 4.44 -14.13 -1.32
N VAL A 19 3.49 -13.43 -0.71
CA VAL A 19 3.18 -12.06 -1.11
C VAL A 19 4.38 -11.16 -0.86
N THR A 20 5.01 -11.28 0.30
CA THR A 20 6.19 -10.49 0.65
C THR A 20 7.33 -10.75 -0.34
N GLU A 21 7.59 -12.02 -0.66
CA GLU A 21 8.62 -12.37 -1.61
C GLU A 21 8.36 -11.79 -2.99
N LYS A 22 7.12 -11.92 -3.45
CA LYS A 22 6.74 -11.42 -4.76
C LYS A 22 6.87 -9.91 -4.83
N ALA A 23 6.45 -9.23 -3.77
CA ALA A 23 6.54 -7.77 -3.71
C ALA A 23 8.01 -7.32 -3.71
N ARG A 24 8.86 -7.98 -2.93
CA ARG A 24 10.30 -7.67 -2.90
C ARG A 24 10.96 -7.90 -4.26
N GLU A 25 10.58 -8.98 -4.92
CA GLU A 25 11.12 -9.27 -6.23
C GLU A 25 10.72 -8.18 -7.22
N ALA A 26 9.47 -7.76 -7.21
CA ALA A 26 8.99 -6.70 -8.09
C ALA A 26 9.78 -5.41 -7.85
N VAL A 27 9.99 -5.04 -6.60
CA VAL A 27 10.73 -3.82 -6.27
C VAL A 27 12.18 -3.94 -6.69
N SER A 28 12.83 -5.09 -6.49
CA SER A 28 14.23 -5.26 -6.84
C SER A 28 14.46 -5.21 -8.34
N ASN A 29 13.45 -5.55 -9.14
CA ASN A 29 13.55 -5.53 -10.60
C ASN A 29 13.09 -4.20 -11.20
N ALA A 30 12.54 -3.31 -10.38
CA ALA A 30 12.00 -2.06 -10.88
C ALA A 30 13.09 -1.02 -11.12
N ALA A 31 12.85 -0.12 -12.06
CA ALA A 31 13.74 1.01 -12.25
C ALA A 31 13.66 1.93 -11.02
N PRO A 32 14.70 2.70 -10.73
CA PRO A 32 14.70 3.57 -9.53
C PRO A 32 13.57 4.59 -9.47
N ASP A 33 13.02 5.00 -10.60
CA ASP A 33 11.95 5.97 -10.64
C ASP A 33 10.59 5.35 -10.95
N ASP A 34 10.49 4.03 -10.84
CA ASP A 34 9.24 3.33 -11.15
C ASP A 34 8.30 3.40 -9.96
N TRP A 35 7.66 4.56 -9.81
CA TRP A 35 6.73 4.81 -8.73
C TRP A 35 5.55 3.83 -8.73
N GLU A 36 5.13 3.40 -9.90
CA GLU A 36 3.97 2.53 -10.03
C GLU A 36 4.26 1.14 -9.44
N THR A 37 5.40 0.56 -9.76
CA THR A 37 5.76 -0.74 -9.19
C THR A 37 5.91 -0.64 -7.67
N LEU A 38 6.50 0.44 -7.17
CA LEU A 38 6.62 0.65 -5.73
C LEU A 38 5.25 0.71 -5.06
N ALA A 39 4.31 1.45 -5.65
CA ALA A 39 2.97 1.57 -5.09
C ALA A 39 2.22 0.23 -5.13
N LYS A 40 2.36 -0.51 -6.23
CA LYS A 40 1.69 -1.81 -6.36
C LYS A 40 2.28 -2.86 -5.41
N ALA A 41 3.60 -2.85 -5.21
CA ALA A 41 4.23 -3.77 -4.27
C ALA A 41 3.74 -3.48 -2.84
N ALA A 42 3.65 -2.20 -2.47
CA ALA A 42 3.11 -1.81 -1.18
C ALA A 42 1.65 -2.25 -1.05
N GLU A 43 0.86 -2.06 -2.10
CA GLU A 43 -0.54 -2.46 -2.10
C GLU A 43 -0.71 -3.94 -1.84
N MET A 44 0.11 -4.77 -2.49
CA MET A 44 0.03 -6.22 -2.29
C MET A 44 0.20 -6.60 -0.82
N CYS A 45 1.17 -6.00 -0.17
CA CYS A 45 1.46 -6.29 1.23
C CYS A 45 0.38 -5.73 2.16
N ILE A 46 -0.09 -4.53 1.88
CA ILE A 46 -1.12 -3.88 2.70
C ILE A 46 -2.43 -4.68 2.64
N LYS A 47 -2.82 -5.15 1.46
CA LYS A 47 -4.04 -5.93 1.32
C LYS A 47 -3.98 -7.23 2.11
N LYS A 48 -2.82 -7.83 2.24
CA LYS A 48 -2.65 -9.05 3.00
C LYS A 48 -2.21 -8.79 4.44
N LYS A 49 -2.00 -7.55 4.80
CA LYS A 49 -1.57 -7.16 6.15
C LYS A 49 -0.25 -7.81 6.55
N VAL A 50 0.69 -7.89 5.61
CA VAL A 50 2.01 -8.47 5.85
C VAL A 50 3.08 -7.47 5.44
N ASN A 51 4.26 -7.59 6.01
CA ASN A 51 5.44 -6.80 5.63
C ASN A 51 5.16 -5.29 5.62
N LEU A 52 4.40 -4.81 6.58
CA LEU A 52 3.90 -3.44 6.56
C LEU A 52 4.98 -2.37 6.69
N THR A 53 6.08 -2.67 7.37
CA THR A 53 7.16 -1.70 7.52
C THR A 53 7.82 -1.43 6.17
N GLU A 54 8.16 -2.46 5.44
CA GLU A 54 8.79 -2.30 4.13
C GLU A 54 7.79 -1.74 3.12
N ALA A 55 6.53 -2.18 3.20
CA ALA A 55 5.47 -1.64 2.34
C ALA A 55 5.34 -0.13 2.51
N LYS A 56 5.44 0.36 3.75
CA LYS A 56 5.35 1.80 4.00
C LYS A 56 6.55 2.53 3.38
N GLU A 57 7.73 1.96 3.44
CA GLU A 57 8.91 2.55 2.84
C GLU A 57 8.75 2.64 1.31
N TRP A 58 8.28 1.59 0.68
CA TRP A 58 8.02 1.59 -0.77
C TRP A 58 6.98 2.62 -1.14
N LEU A 59 5.92 2.72 -0.35
CA LEU A 59 4.85 3.66 -0.59
C LEU A 59 5.36 5.11 -0.46
N ASP A 60 6.14 5.40 0.57
CA ASP A 60 6.69 6.73 0.77
C ASP A 60 7.63 7.10 -0.40
N ASN A 61 8.43 6.15 -0.86
CA ASN A 61 9.28 6.37 -2.01
C ASN A 61 8.46 6.63 -3.28
N SER A 62 7.41 5.84 -3.48
CA SER A 62 6.52 6.03 -4.62
C SER A 62 5.93 7.44 -4.64
N LEU A 63 5.41 7.88 -3.51
CA LEU A 63 4.78 9.19 -3.40
C LEU A 63 5.80 10.34 -3.52
N SER A 64 7.05 10.12 -3.11
CA SER A 64 8.07 11.12 -3.27
C SER A 64 8.48 11.28 -4.74
N ILE A 65 8.40 10.23 -5.54
CA ILE A 65 8.67 10.29 -6.96
C ILE A 65 7.48 10.94 -7.68
N LYS A 66 6.27 10.48 -7.36
CA LYS A 66 5.07 11.02 -7.96
C LYS A 66 3.91 10.87 -7.01
N GLU A 67 3.19 11.96 -6.74
CA GLU A 67 2.00 11.90 -5.95
C GLU A 67 0.87 11.42 -6.86
N SER A 68 0.74 10.14 -7.01
CA SER A 68 -0.23 9.51 -7.91
C SER A 68 -1.53 9.16 -7.21
N ALA A 69 -2.59 9.06 -7.98
CA ALA A 69 -3.88 8.62 -7.43
C ALA A 69 -3.76 7.23 -6.80
N LEU A 70 -3.02 6.32 -7.46
CA LEU A 70 -2.79 4.99 -6.92
C LEU A 70 -2.04 5.06 -5.58
N GLY A 71 -0.95 5.80 -5.52
CA GLY A 71 -0.17 5.91 -4.29
C GLY A 71 -0.96 6.51 -3.15
N LEU A 72 -1.80 7.51 -3.44
CA LEU A 72 -2.64 8.13 -2.43
C LEU A 72 -3.72 7.18 -1.93
N GLU A 73 -4.30 6.38 -2.81
CA GLU A 73 -5.29 5.39 -2.40
C GLU A 73 -4.64 4.32 -1.52
N VAL A 74 -3.46 3.84 -1.90
CA VAL A 74 -2.73 2.85 -1.10
C VAL A 74 -2.34 3.43 0.27
N ALA A 75 -1.97 4.72 0.31
CA ALA A 75 -1.67 5.38 1.57
C ALA A 75 -2.91 5.42 2.47
N GLY A 76 -4.07 5.70 1.87
CA GLY A 76 -5.34 5.66 2.61
C GLY A 76 -5.57 4.27 3.21
N ASP A 77 -5.33 3.22 2.42
CA ASP A 77 -5.50 1.85 2.89
C ASP A 77 -4.54 1.55 4.07
N TYR A 78 -3.31 2.04 3.98
CA TYR A 78 -2.34 1.88 5.07
C TYR A 78 -2.82 2.57 6.34
N TYR A 79 -3.32 3.80 6.23
CA TYR A 79 -3.83 4.51 7.39
C TYR A 79 -5.08 3.85 7.98
N MET A 80 -5.91 3.23 7.14
CA MET A 80 -7.06 2.47 7.63
C MET A 80 -6.61 1.32 8.54
N LEU A 81 -5.54 0.61 8.15
CA LEU A 81 -5.02 -0.48 8.99
C LEU A 81 -4.55 0.02 10.34
N ASN A 82 -4.07 1.25 10.41
CA ASN A 82 -3.58 1.82 11.65
C ASN A 82 -4.65 2.64 12.37
N LYS A 83 -5.88 2.57 11.91
CA LYS A 83 -7.02 3.28 12.50
C LYS A 83 -6.84 4.79 12.54
N LEU A 84 -6.07 5.31 11.60
CA LEU A 84 -5.87 6.75 11.46
C LEU A 84 -6.83 7.24 10.38
N TYR A 85 -8.11 7.27 10.74
CA TYR A 85 -9.19 7.46 9.78
C TYR A 85 -9.19 8.84 9.11
N ASP A 86 -8.84 9.88 9.84
CA ASP A 86 -8.77 11.23 9.25
C ASP A 86 -7.71 11.27 8.14
N GLN A 87 -6.55 10.64 8.39
CA GLN A 87 -5.49 10.60 7.40
C GLN A 87 -5.90 9.75 6.22
N ALA A 88 -6.60 8.65 6.47
CA ALA A 88 -7.11 7.80 5.40
C ALA A 88 -8.08 8.60 4.51
N ILE A 89 -9.02 9.30 5.11
CA ILE A 89 -10.00 10.11 4.37
C ILE A 89 -9.28 11.14 3.51
N ASN A 90 -8.32 11.86 4.09
CA ASN A 90 -7.59 12.88 3.35
C ASN A 90 -6.88 12.31 2.12
N ASN A 91 -6.25 11.14 2.26
CA ASN A 91 -5.56 10.51 1.15
C ASN A 91 -6.53 9.98 0.08
N TYR A 92 -7.66 9.40 0.50
CA TYR A 92 -8.66 8.94 -0.46
C TYR A 92 -9.28 10.12 -1.23
N VAL A 93 -9.54 11.22 -0.54
CA VAL A 93 -10.10 12.40 -1.19
C VAL A 93 -9.12 12.98 -2.21
N LYS A 94 -7.84 13.07 -1.85
CA LYS A 94 -6.83 13.53 -2.79
C LYS A 94 -6.72 12.61 -4.01
N SER A 95 -6.79 11.29 -3.79
CA SER A 95 -6.78 10.32 -4.87
C SER A 95 -7.96 10.54 -5.81
N MET A 96 -9.15 10.74 -5.24
CA MET A 96 -10.36 10.99 -6.02
C MET A 96 -10.23 12.26 -6.86
N LEU A 97 -9.71 13.32 -6.25
CA LEU A 97 -9.56 14.58 -6.94
C LEU A 97 -8.57 14.47 -8.11
N LEU A 98 -7.46 13.78 -7.92
CA LEU A 98 -6.51 13.55 -9.00
C LEU A 98 -7.12 12.71 -10.12
N THR A 99 -7.88 11.70 -9.77
CA THR A 99 -8.56 10.85 -10.76
C THR A 99 -9.53 11.67 -11.58
N LYS A 100 -10.34 12.52 -10.94
CA LYS A 100 -11.31 13.34 -11.62
C LYS A 100 -10.67 14.48 -12.42
N GLU A 101 -9.49 14.92 -12.00
CA GLU A 101 -8.78 15.95 -12.74
C GLU A 101 -8.31 15.40 -14.08
N LYS A 102 -7.92 14.13 -14.11
CA LYS A 102 -7.51 13.54 -15.35
C LYS A 102 -8.68 13.14 -16.21
N ASP A 103 -9.76 12.66 -15.62
CA ASP A 103 -10.95 12.23 -16.33
C ASP A 103 -12.15 12.53 -15.43
N PHE A 104 -12.85 13.61 -15.75
CA PHE A 104 -14.00 14.05 -14.96
C PHE A 104 -15.07 12.97 -14.83
N TYR A 105 -15.18 12.11 -15.83
CA TYR A 105 -16.19 11.06 -15.83
C TYR A 105 -15.68 9.73 -15.29
N ALA A 106 -14.47 9.70 -14.73
CA ALA A 106 -13.95 8.46 -14.16
C ALA A 106 -14.85 7.93 -13.04
N ASP A 107 -14.96 6.62 -12.96
CA ASP A 107 -15.72 5.98 -11.90
C ASP A 107 -14.89 5.98 -10.63
N THR A 108 -15.37 6.66 -9.60
CA THR A 108 -14.72 6.75 -8.31
C THR A 108 -15.58 6.15 -7.20
N GLU A 109 -16.50 5.25 -7.55
CA GLU A 109 -17.38 4.65 -6.54
C GLU A 109 -16.62 3.86 -5.49
N ASP A 110 -15.57 3.14 -5.86
CA ASP A 110 -14.78 2.39 -4.89
C ASP A 110 -14.10 3.33 -3.89
N LEU A 111 -13.54 4.44 -4.38
CA LEU A 111 -12.93 5.43 -3.50
C LEU A 111 -13.97 6.06 -2.58
N GLN A 112 -15.15 6.37 -3.12
CA GLN A 112 -16.22 6.94 -2.31
C GLN A 112 -16.65 5.96 -1.21
N SER A 113 -16.71 4.67 -1.52
CA SER A 113 -17.04 3.65 -0.53
C SER A 113 -15.98 3.58 0.56
N LYS A 114 -14.71 3.71 0.20
CA LYS A 114 -13.61 3.71 1.18
C LYS A 114 -13.71 4.94 2.08
N ILE A 115 -14.02 6.10 1.50
CA ILE A 115 -14.21 7.33 2.26
C ILE A 115 -15.37 7.19 3.25
N ASP A 116 -16.48 6.66 2.79
CA ASP A 116 -17.67 6.49 3.62
C ASP A 116 -17.40 5.54 4.79
N LYS A 117 -16.69 4.46 4.52
CA LYS A 117 -16.32 3.51 5.56
C LYS A 117 -15.39 4.16 6.58
N ALA A 118 -14.40 4.92 6.13
CA ALA A 118 -13.48 5.60 7.04
C ALA A 118 -14.20 6.63 7.90
N LYS A 119 -15.15 7.38 7.32
CA LYS A 119 -15.96 8.34 8.07
C LYS A 119 -16.78 7.64 9.14
N LYS A 120 -17.39 6.52 8.77
CA LYS A 120 -18.24 5.80 9.70
C LYS A 120 -17.41 5.27 10.88
N LEU A 121 -16.23 4.72 10.61
CA LEU A 121 -15.36 4.23 11.67
C LEU A 121 -14.79 5.37 12.53
N ASN A 122 -14.59 6.53 11.95
CA ASN A 122 -14.07 7.68 12.67
C ASN A 122 -15.09 8.26 13.65
N GLU A 123 -16.37 8.04 13.40
CA GLU A 123 -17.42 8.53 14.28
C GLU A 123 -17.71 7.57 15.42
N ALA A 124 -17.24 6.34 15.36
CA ALA A 124 -17.57 5.31 16.35
C ALA A 124 -16.84 5.52 17.68
#